data_6b35be0e8527aab361ddb12c623a7afb
#
_entry.id   6b35be0e8527aab361ddb12c623a7afb
#
_cell.length_a   1.000
_cell.length_b   1.000
_cell.length_c   1.000
_cell.angle_alpha   90.00
_cell.angle_beta   90.00
_cell.angle_gamma   90.00
#
_symmetry.space_group_name_H-M   'P 1'
#
loop_
_entity.id
_entity.type
_entity.pdbx_description
1 polymer ?
#
loop_
_entity_poly.entity_id
_entity_poly.type
_entity_poly.pdbx_seq_one_letter_code
_entity_poly.pdbx_strand_id
1 'polypeptide(L)'
;MRRWMRALAALGLLLAGAAGAHELSMAEMQLRQVAPHDFLWQWTAAEKGSIAQDLTPRWPEGCASDADSVLHCGPAGLAGTLAIAGVGERYSAALVKVYWQDGQSRVYTLTSSQPTVHLYGAADDPRGMGEIASAYTALGIEHILTGVDHLLFVISLLLLVGFTRRLLWTITAFTAAHSLTLACSALGLLTLRSPPVEATIALSIVLVAAEALHGRETLARRWPALVAFLFGLVHGLGFAGALKEIGLPDHHLFVALLTFNVGVEIGQLLTVGLAALLWRLSARWPRLAAARTATLYAIGSVAAYWSWLRVAAIVG
;
A
#
# COMPACT_ATOMS: atom_id res chain seq x y z
N MET A 1 -13.26 -35.61 -11.76
CA MET A 1 -12.77 -34.28 -12.16
C MET A 1 -13.85 -33.19 -12.15
N ARG A 2 -14.96 -33.26 -12.89
CA ARG A 2 -15.99 -32.20 -12.97
C ARG A 2 -16.63 -31.78 -11.63
N ARG A 3 -16.83 -32.70 -10.67
CA ARG A 3 -17.43 -32.38 -9.35
C ARG A 3 -16.48 -31.57 -8.46
N TRP A 4 -15.20 -31.85 -8.47
CA TRP A 4 -14.17 -31.12 -7.69
C TRP A 4 -13.89 -29.73 -8.26
N MET A 5 -13.93 -29.55 -9.58
CA MET A 5 -13.81 -28.23 -10.21
C MET A 5 -15.00 -27.31 -9.85
N ARG A 6 -16.21 -27.88 -9.75
CA ARG A 6 -17.39 -27.12 -9.32
C ARG A 6 -17.31 -26.73 -7.83
N ALA A 7 -16.78 -27.62 -6.97
CA ALA A 7 -16.56 -27.31 -5.55
C ALA A 7 -15.47 -26.25 -5.34
N LEU A 8 -14.37 -26.28 -6.12
CA LEU A 8 -13.33 -25.25 -6.07
C LEU A 8 -13.80 -23.90 -6.64
N ALA A 9 -14.60 -23.92 -7.69
CA ALA A 9 -15.22 -22.70 -8.24
C ALA A 9 -16.23 -22.10 -7.25
N ALA A 10 -17.03 -22.94 -6.55
CA ALA A 10 -17.95 -22.47 -5.51
C ALA A 10 -17.21 -21.92 -4.27
N LEU A 11 -16.09 -22.55 -3.88
CA LEU A 11 -15.24 -22.07 -2.79
C LEU A 11 -14.54 -20.75 -3.17
N GLY A 12 -14.09 -20.60 -4.43
CA GLY A 12 -13.55 -19.35 -4.96
C GLY A 12 -14.57 -18.22 -4.98
N LEU A 13 -15.82 -18.52 -5.32
CA LEU A 13 -16.94 -17.55 -5.28
C LEU A 13 -17.33 -17.15 -3.85
N LEU A 14 -17.25 -18.07 -2.88
CA LEU A 14 -17.51 -17.79 -1.46
C LEU A 14 -16.38 -16.96 -0.85
N LEU A 15 -15.13 -17.16 -1.25
CA LEU A 15 -13.98 -16.37 -0.82
C LEU A 15 -13.95 -14.98 -1.49
N ALA A 16 -14.44 -14.86 -2.73
CA ALA A 16 -14.56 -13.57 -3.43
C ALA A 16 -15.62 -12.66 -2.79
N GLY A 17 -16.66 -13.22 -2.17
CA GLY A 17 -17.69 -12.46 -1.46
C GLY A 17 -17.20 -11.84 -0.14
N ALA A 18 -16.09 -12.31 0.43
CA ALA A 18 -15.47 -11.75 1.64
C ALA A 18 -14.35 -10.73 1.34
N ALA A 19 -13.85 -10.70 0.11
CA ALA A 19 -12.93 -9.67 -0.37
C ALA A 19 -13.73 -8.47 -0.89
N GLY A 20 -14.49 -7.82 -0.03
CA GLY A 20 -14.92 -6.45 -0.27
C GLY A 20 -13.64 -5.65 -0.49
N ALA A 21 -13.41 -5.14 -1.70
CA ALA A 21 -12.46 -4.08 -1.90
C ALA A 21 -12.96 -2.96 -0.98
N HIS A 22 -12.32 -2.78 0.19
CA HIS A 22 -12.55 -1.59 0.99
C HIS A 22 -12.16 -0.44 0.07
N GLU A 23 -13.18 0.28 -0.47
CA GLU A 23 -12.93 1.62 -0.94
C GLU A 23 -12.17 2.29 0.20
N LEU A 24 -10.99 2.79 -0.11
CA LEU A 24 -10.17 3.54 0.84
C LEU A 24 -10.95 4.81 1.19
N SER A 25 -11.92 4.68 2.10
CA SER A 25 -12.61 5.83 2.65
C SER A 25 -11.64 6.49 3.61
N MET A 26 -11.16 7.67 3.21
CA MET A 26 -10.26 8.47 4.04
C MET A 26 -11.02 9.63 4.67
N ALA A 27 -10.72 9.92 5.92
CA ALA A 27 -11.17 11.11 6.60
C ALA A 27 -10.03 12.14 6.63
N GLU A 28 -10.34 13.39 6.34
CA GLU A 28 -9.35 14.46 6.38
C GLU A 28 -9.68 15.43 7.51
N MET A 29 -8.68 15.68 8.36
CA MET A 29 -8.71 16.70 9.42
C MET A 29 -7.68 17.78 9.13
N GLN A 30 -8.09 19.04 9.23
CA GLN A 30 -7.19 20.16 9.11
C GLN A 30 -7.01 20.82 10.48
N LEU A 31 -5.75 21.07 10.84
CA LEU A 31 -5.35 21.91 11.96
C LEU A 31 -4.65 23.14 11.40
N ARG A 32 -5.10 24.33 11.77
CA ARG A 32 -4.49 25.59 11.34
C ARG A 32 -4.05 26.37 12.57
N GLN A 33 -2.77 26.66 12.68
CA GLN A 33 -2.24 27.51 13.74
C GLN A 33 -2.75 28.95 13.58
N VAL A 34 -3.52 29.41 14.55
CA VAL A 34 -4.10 30.79 14.59
C VAL A 34 -3.35 31.69 15.56
N ALA A 35 -2.73 31.13 16.60
CA ALA A 35 -1.83 31.82 17.53
C ALA A 35 -0.68 30.84 17.92
N PRO A 36 0.38 31.29 18.60
CA PRO A 36 1.55 30.46 18.91
C PRO A 36 1.24 29.10 19.55
N HIS A 37 0.17 29.02 20.32
CA HIS A 37 -0.26 27.82 21.04
C HIS A 37 -1.69 27.38 20.73
N ASP A 38 -2.39 28.07 19.80
CA ASP A 38 -3.77 27.82 19.47
C ASP A 38 -3.91 27.36 18.03
N PHE A 39 -4.68 26.28 17.85
CA PHE A 39 -4.91 25.64 16.56
C PHE A 39 -6.42 25.47 16.32
N LEU A 40 -6.94 26.03 15.25
CA LEU A 40 -8.29 25.71 14.79
C LEU A 40 -8.26 24.38 14.09
N TRP A 41 -9.12 23.44 14.50
CA TRP A 41 -9.20 22.12 13.89
C TRP A 41 -10.60 21.81 13.37
N GLN A 42 -10.68 21.10 12.27
CA GLN A 42 -11.95 20.67 11.68
C GLN A 42 -11.76 19.43 10.80
N TRP A 43 -12.79 18.60 10.73
CA TRP A 43 -12.90 17.59 9.69
C TRP A 43 -13.37 18.24 8.38
N THR A 44 -12.64 18.04 7.27
CA THR A 44 -12.88 18.76 6.00
C THR A 44 -13.45 17.88 4.89
N ALA A 45 -13.23 16.58 4.94
CA ALA A 45 -13.77 15.66 3.94
C ALA A 45 -14.22 14.33 4.56
N ALA A 46 -15.41 13.90 4.18
CA ALA A 46 -15.88 12.53 4.29
C ALA A 46 -16.77 12.22 3.09
N GLU A 47 -16.52 11.13 2.44
CA GLU A 47 -17.38 10.70 1.33
C GLU A 47 -18.80 10.27 1.78
N LYS A 48 -19.00 9.89 3.04
CA LYS A 48 -20.31 9.43 3.54
C LYS A 48 -20.49 9.70 5.04
N GLY A 49 -21.28 10.67 5.40
CA GLY A 49 -21.79 10.86 6.77
C GLY A 49 -20.97 11.80 7.67
N SER A 50 -21.36 11.89 8.95
CA SER A 50 -20.70 12.75 9.95
C SER A 50 -19.46 12.05 10.50
N ILE A 51 -18.28 12.51 10.13
CA ILE A 51 -16.98 11.97 10.59
C ILE A 51 -16.85 12.04 12.11
N ALA A 52 -17.38 13.10 12.73
CA ALA A 52 -17.26 13.34 14.15
C ALA A 52 -17.92 12.25 15.05
N GLN A 53 -18.78 11.42 14.48
CA GLN A 53 -19.41 10.29 15.21
C GLN A 53 -18.53 9.02 15.14
N ASP A 54 -17.75 8.87 14.08
CA ASP A 54 -16.99 7.65 13.81
C ASP A 54 -15.51 7.77 14.23
N LEU A 55 -14.97 9.00 14.22
CA LEU A 55 -13.57 9.26 14.51
C LEU A 55 -13.42 10.29 15.63
N THR A 56 -12.66 9.92 16.66
CA THR A 56 -12.43 10.78 17.82
C THR A 56 -10.94 11.05 17.99
N PRO A 57 -10.48 12.32 17.83
CA PRO A 57 -9.08 12.66 18.09
C PRO A 57 -8.79 12.63 19.59
N ARG A 58 -7.65 12.06 19.95
CA ARG A 58 -7.03 12.13 21.28
C ARG A 58 -5.78 12.98 21.15
N TRP A 59 -5.86 14.16 21.70
CA TRP A 59 -4.83 15.18 21.58
C TRP A 59 -3.59 14.85 22.40
N PRO A 60 -2.41 15.42 22.05
CA PRO A 60 -1.21 15.33 22.86
C PRO A 60 -1.41 15.83 24.28
N GLU A 61 -0.61 15.33 25.21
CA GLU A 61 -0.56 15.84 26.58
C GLU A 61 -0.23 17.35 26.58
N GLY A 62 -1.04 18.14 27.28
CA GLY A 62 -0.90 19.59 27.29
C GLY A 62 -1.69 20.33 26.21
N CYS A 63 -2.42 19.63 25.34
CA CYS A 63 -3.37 20.22 24.42
C CYS A 63 -4.81 19.86 24.82
N ALA A 64 -5.71 20.83 24.84
CA ALA A 64 -7.13 20.64 25.13
C ALA A 64 -7.99 21.36 24.09
N SER A 65 -9.00 20.69 23.54
CA SER A 65 -9.95 21.31 22.61
C SER A 65 -11.16 21.86 23.34
N ASP A 66 -11.58 23.06 22.96
CA ASP A 66 -12.82 23.69 23.42
C ASP A 66 -14.04 23.31 22.54
N ALA A 67 -15.20 23.88 22.89
CA ALA A 67 -16.44 23.68 22.14
C ALA A 67 -16.44 24.33 20.75
N ASP A 68 -15.60 25.31 20.51
CA ASP A 68 -15.48 26.05 19.25
C ASP A 68 -14.44 25.41 18.30
N SER A 69 -13.97 24.20 18.62
CA SER A 69 -12.95 23.47 17.85
C SER A 69 -11.59 24.20 17.82
N VAL A 70 -11.30 24.98 18.85
CA VAL A 70 -9.96 25.52 19.08
C VAL A 70 -9.20 24.59 20.01
N LEU A 71 -8.02 24.18 19.58
CA LEU A 71 -7.10 23.36 20.36
C LEU A 71 -6.07 24.26 21.02
N HIS A 72 -6.14 24.39 22.33
CA HIS A 72 -5.21 25.15 23.15
C HIS A 72 -4.08 24.24 23.62
N CYS A 73 -2.85 24.56 23.26
CA CYS A 73 -1.65 23.80 23.65
C CYS A 73 -0.79 24.61 24.63
N GLY A 74 -0.06 23.91 25.48
CA GLY A 74 0.87 24.53 26.43
C GLY A 74 2.12 25.12 25.75
N PRO A 75 3.16 25.49 26.54
CA PRO A 75 4.37 26.13 26.02
C PRO A 75 5.14 25.32 24.97
N ALA A 76 4.96 23.98 24.95
CA ALA A 76 5.57 23.11 23.95
C ALA A 76 4.85 23.16 22.58
N GLY A 77 3.75 23.91 22.47
CA GLY A 77 2.94 23.95 21.26
C GLY A 77 2.28 22.60 20.94
N LEU A 78 2.03 22.33 19.68
CA LEU A 78 1.43 21.09 19.19
C LEU A 78 2.48 19.96 19.15
N ALA A 79 2.97 19.55 20.33
CA ALA A 79 3.99 18.52 20.50
C ALA A 79 3.44 17.34 21.32
N GLY A 80 3.85 16.12 20.97
CA GLY A 80 3.44 14.88 21.64
C GLY A 80 2.65 13.95 20.76
N THR A 81 2.00 12.95 21.32
CA THR A 81 1.31 11.90 20.58
C THR A 81 -0.14 12.28 20.28
N LEU A 82 -0.48 12.37 19.00
CA LEU A 82 -1.85 12.45 18.51
C LEU A 82 -2.32 11.04 18.16
N ALA A 83 -3.52 10.66 18.62
CA ALA A 83 -4.18 9.42 18.21
C ALA A 83 -5.57 9.74 17.66
N ILE A 84 -6.06 8.89 16.73
CA ILE A 84 -7.44 8.97 16.25
C ILE A 84 -8.10 7.61 16.49
N ALA A 85 -9.06 7.57 17.40
CA ALA A 85 -9.83 6.38 17.67
C ALA A 85 -10.88 6.17 16.56
N GLY A 86 -11.16 4.90 16.20
CA GLY A 86 -12.13 4.51 15.17
C GLY A 86 -11.51 4.32 13.76
N VAL A 87 -10.22 4.62 13.58
CA VAL A 87 -9.53 4.33 12.32
C VAL A 87 -9.37 2.83 12.13
N GLY A 88 -9.71 2.34 10.94
CA GLY A 88 -9.72 0.91 10.60
C GLY A 88 -11.11 0.27 10.66
N GLU A 89 -12.14 0.97 11.17
CA GLU A 89 -13.52 0.49 11.17
C GLU A 89 -14.25 0.93 9.90
N ARG A 90 -14.64 2.20 9.82
CA ARG A 90 -15.35 2.79 8.68
C ARG A 90 -14.42 3.54 7.73
N TYR A 91 -13.35 4.09 8.27
CA TYR A 91 -12.30 4.79 7.53
C TYR A 91 -11.00 4.01 7.63
N SER A 92 -10.42 3.66 6.50
CA SER A 92 -9.14 2.94 6.43
C SER A 92 -7.96 3.80 6.88
N ALA A 93 -8.07 5.12 6.72
CA ALA A 93 -7.07 6.08 7.18
C ALA A 93 -7.70 7.42 7.56
N ALA A 94 -7.02 8.14 8.46
CA ALA A 94 -7.28 9.53 8.78
C ALA A 94 -6.05 10.38 8.41
N LEU A 95 -6.27 11.38 7.57
CA LEU A 95 -5.25 12.35 7.17
C LEU A 95 -5.36 13.59 8.07
N VAL A 96 -4.28 13.95 8.74
CA VAL A 96 -4.19 15.13 9.57
C VAL A 96 -3.26 16.13 8.91
N LYS A 97 -3.82 17.21 8.38
CA LYS A 97 -3.06 18.31 7.75
C LYS A 97 -2.87 19.43 8.74
N VAL A 98 -1.64 19.72 9.10
CA VAL A 98 -1.28 20.82 9.99
C VAL A 98 -0.69 21.96 9.16
N TYR A 99 -1.25 23.16 9.32
CA TYR A 99 -0.80 24.39 8.69
C TYR A 99 -0.24 25.32 9.78
N TRP A 100 1.03 25.65 9.69
CA TRP A 100 1.75 26.49 10.63
C TRP A 100 1.69 27.97 10.22
N GLN A 101 1.88 28.87 11.16
CA GLN A 101 1.87 30.32 10.87
C GLN A 101 3.02 30.79 9.98
N ASP A 102 4.13 30.05 9.95
CA ASP A 102 5.28 30.30 9.08
C ASP A 102 5.03 29.94 7.60
N GLY A 103 3.81 29.46 7.28
CA GLY A 103 3.40 29.07 5.95
C GLY A 103 3.77 27.61 5.60
N GLN A 104 4.43 26.90 6.48
CA GLN A 104 4.71 25.47 6.28
C GLN A 104 3.47 24.61 6.57
N SER A 105 3.41 23.44 5.97
CA SER A 105 2.35 22.48 6.23
C SER A 105 2.90 21.05 6.28
N ARG A 106 2.26 20.23 7.10
CA ARG A 106 2.57 18.77 7.16
C ARG A 106 1.32 17.95 7.15
N VAL A 107 1.45 16.78 6.56
CA VAL A 107 0.40 15.77 6.52
C VAL A 107 0.85 14.55 7.30
N TYR A 108 0.03 14.11 8.23
CA TYR A 108 0.22 12.90 9.01
C TYR A 108 -0.89 11.92 8.64
N THR A 109 -0.53 10.66 8.42
CA THR A 109 -1.49 9.61 8.11
C THR A 109 -1.56 8.63 9.27
N LEU A 110 -2.78 8.43 9.77
CA LEU A 110 -3.09 7.44 10.80
C LEU A 110 -3.89 6.31 10.17
N THR A 111 -3.50 5.07 10.45
CA THR A 111 -4.14 3.85 9.94
C THR A 111 -4.49 2.93 11.10
N SER A 112 -5.21 1.84 10.84
CA SER A 112 -5.49 0.84 11.87
C SER A 112 -4.23 0.18 12.44
N SER A 113 -3.18 0.03 11.62
CA SER A 113 -1.88 -0.50 12.05
C SER A 113 -1.03 0.55 12.78
N GLN A 114 -1.25 1.83 12.50
CA GLN A 114 -0.54 2.95 13.13
C GLN A 114 -1.55 4.05 13.51
N PRO A 115 -2.33 3.84 14.59
CA PRO A 115 -3.38 4.78 15.00
C PRO A 115 -2.85 6.03 15.72
N THR A 116 -1.54 6.15 15.88
CA THR A 116 -0.86 7.24 16.58
C THR A 116 0.24 7.84 15.73
N VAL A 117 0.46 9.16 15.91
CA VAL A 117 1.58 9.89 15.31
C VAL A 117 2.19 10.83 16.35
N HIS A 118 3.50 10.98 16.32
CA HIS A 118 4.19 11.95 17.17
C HIS A 118 4.33 13.29 16.45
N LEU A 119 3.82 14.35 17.08
CA LEU A 119 3.91 15.72 16.62
C LEU A 119 5.08 16.42 17.35
N TYR A 120 5.79 17.27 16.65
CA TYR A 120 7.04 17.87 17.15
C TYR A 120 6.95 19.36 17.49
N GLY A 121 5.74 19.93 17.46
CA GLY A 121 5.53 21.34 17.79
C GLY A 121 5.92 22.33 16.69
N ALA A 122 6.56 21.87 15.63
CA ALA A 122 6.97 22.66 14.47
C ALA A 122 6.79 21.87 13.18
N ALA A 123 6.83 22.55 12.05
CA ALA A 123 6.74 21.94 10.73
C ALA A 123 7.99 21.13 10.38
N ASP A 124 9.15 21.48 10.89
CA ASP A 124 10.39 20.75 10.69
C ASP A 124 10.35 19.42 11.44
N ASP A 125 10.58 18.34 10.70
CA ASP A 125 10.66 17.00 11.22
C ASP A 125 12.08 16.76 11.77
N PRO A 126 12.27 16.73 13.10
CA PRO A 126 13.58 16.52 13.70
C PRO A 126 14.03 15.07 13.66
N ARG A 127 13.24 14.17 13.03
CA ARG A 127 13.62 12.77 12.92
C ARG A 127 14.97 12.65 12.23
N GLY A 128 15.89 11.96 12.88
CA GLY A 128 17.19 11.67 12.29
C GLY A 128 17.06 10.78 11.07
N MET A 129 18.03 10.87 10.16
CA MET A 129 18.08 10.08 8.93
C MET A 129 17.92 8.57 9.17
N GLY A 130 18.44 8.04 10.29
CA GLY A 130 18.29 6.63 10.67
C GLY A 130 16.86 6.26 11.07
N GLU A 131 16.13 7.15 11.74
CA GLU A 131 14.73 6.92 12.12
C GLU A 131 13.83 6.95 10.87
N ILE A 132 14.03 7.89 9.97
CA ILE A 132 13.33 7.93 8.68
C ILE A 132 13.63 6.65 7.89
N ALA A 133 14.89 6.25 7.79
CA ALA A 133 15.29 5.04 7.07
C ALA A 133 14.61 3.79 7.62
N SER A 134 14.58 3.61 8.94
CA SER A 134 13.93 2.46 9.56
C SER A 134 12.40 2.47 9.37
N ALA A 135 11.75 3.62 9.55
CA ALA A 135 10.31 3.77 9.38
C ALA A 135 9.87 3.47 7.94
N TYR A 136 10.57 4.01 6.94
CA TYR A 136 10.23 3.78 5.53
C TYR A 136 10.60 2.37 5.06
N THR A 137 11.65 1.74 5.61
CA THR A 137 11.92 0.33 5.36
C THR A 137 10.79 -0.55 5.89
N ALA A 138 10.34 -0.33 7.12
CA ALA A 138 9.20 -1.05 7.70
C ALA A 138 7.92 -0.85 6.87
N LEU A 139 7.63 0.38 6.45
CA LEU A 139 6.49 0.71 5.58
C LEU A 139 6.56 -0.02 4.24
N GLY A 140 7.75 -0.12 3.61
CA GLY A 140 7.94 -0.86 2.37
C GLY A 140 7.70 -2.37 2.53
N ILE A 141 8.14 -2.96 3.64
CA ILE A 141 7.86 -4.36 3.97
C ILE A 141 6.34 -4.56 4.16
N GLU A 142 5.70 -3.71 4.95
CA GLU A 142 4.27 -3.76 5.21
C GLU A 142 3.46 -3.61 3.91
N HIS A 143 3.84 -2.67 3.05
CA HIS A 143 3.21 -2.46 1.75
C HIS A 143 3.14 -3.73 0.90
N ILE A 144 4.21 -4.52 0.85
CA ILE A 144 4.22 -5.80 0.13
C ILE A 144 3.40 -6.87 0.85
N LEU A 145 3.54 -6.98 2.17
CA LEU A 145 2.88 -8.05 2.93
C LEU A 145 1.37 -7.84 3.08
N THR A 146 0.90 -6.61 3.02
CA THR A 146 -0.53 -6.26 3.06
C THR A 146 -1.13 -6.03 1.67
N GLY A 147 -0.32 -5.66 0.68
CA GLY A 147 -0.73 -5.46 -0.71
C GLY A 147 -1.01 -6.79 -1.42
N VAL A 148 -2.29 -7.19 -1.46
CA VAL A 148 -2.70 -8.49 -2.04
C VAL A 148 -2.31 -8.61 -3.52
N ASP A 149 -2.38 -7.53 -4.28
CA ASP A 149 -1.93 -7.44 -5.67
C ASP A 149 -0.43 -7.76 -5.82
N HIS A 150 0.41 -7.19 -4.95
CA HIS A 150 1.85 -7.48 -4.92
C HIS A 150 2.12 -8.94 -4.55
N LEU A 151 1.42 -9.47 -3.53
CA LEU A 151 1.56 -10.87 -3.14
C LEU A 151 1.18 -11.81 -4.28
N LEU A 152 0.04 -11.58 -4.94
CA LEU A 152 -0.41 -12.39 -6.06
C LEU A 152 0.55 -12.30 -7.26
N PHE A 153 1.07 -11.10 -7.53
CA PHE A 153 2.07 -10.89 -8.58
C PHE A 153 3.37 -11.65 -8.29
N VAL A 154 3.93 -11.51 -7.09
CA VAL A 154 5.18 -12.19 -6.68
C VAL A 154 5.01 -13.72 -6.71
N ILE A 155 3.88 -14.24 -6.23
CA ILE A 155 3.58 -15.68 -6.28
C ILE A 155 3.46 -16.15 -7.74
N SER A 156 2.82 -15.37 -8.62
CA SER A 156 2.73 -15.69 -10.05
C SER A 156 4.09 -15.71 -10.73
N LEU A 157 4.96 -14.73 -10.42
CA LEU A 157 6.35 -14.71 -10.90
C LEU A 157 7.16 -15.91 -10.38
N LEU A 158 7.02 -16.26 -9.10
CA LEU A 158 7.64 -17.45 -8.54
C LEU A 158 7.22 -18.73 -9.26
N LEU A 159 5.91 -18.87 -9.55
CA LEU A 159 5.37 -20.02 -10.25
C LEU A 159 5.73 -20.05 -11.74
N LEU A 160 6.05 -18.88 -12.35
CA LEU A 160 6.54 -18.76 -13.73
C LEU A 160 8.02 -19.11 -13.84
N VAL A 161 8.86 -18.53 -12.96
CA VAL A 161 10.34 -18.58 -13.06
C VAL A 161 10.92 -19.75 -12.26
N GLY A 162 10.23 -20.17 -11.18
CA GLY A 162 10.71 -21.15 -10.22
C GLY A 162 11.76 -20.60 -9.25
N PHE A 163 12.20 -21.43 -8.29
CA PHE A 163 13.23 -21.08 -7.30
C PHE A 163 14.63 -21.06 -7.92
N THR A 164 14.93 -20.06 -8.70
CA THR A 164 16.20 -19.92 -9.43
C THR A 164 16.84 -18.55 -9.16
N ARG A 165 18.14 -18.41 -9.49
CA ARG A 165 18.81 -17.07 -9.42
C ARG A 165 18.15 -16.06 -10.35
N ARG A 166 17.49 -16.50 -11.41
CA ARG A 166 16.73 -15.61 -12.31
C ARG A 166 15.58 -14.93 -11.60
N LEU A 167 14.96 -15.58 -10.60
CA LEU A 167 13.87 -15.00 -9.81
C LEU A 167 14.36 -13.78 -9.02
N LEU A 168 15.57 -13.83 -8.42
CA LEU A 168 16.13 -12.69 -7.70
C LEU A 168 16.30 -11.49 -8.63
N TRP A 169 16.92 -11.68 -9.80
CA TRP A 169 17.04 -10.61 -10.79
C TRP A 169 15.70 -10.09 -11.29
N THR A 170 14.69 -10.95 -11.37
CA THR A 170 13.34 -10.58 -11.77
C THR A 170 12.68 -9.69 -10.69
N ILE A 171 12.86 -10.02 -9.42
CA ILE A 171 12.38 -9.23 -8.28
C ILE A 171 13.07 -7.88 -8.25
N THR A 172 14.41 -7.86 -8.29
CA THR A 172 15.17 -6.59 -8.29
C THR A 172 14.84 -5.70 -9.49
N ALA A 173 14.63 -6.28 -10.68
CA ALA A 173 14.19 -5.52 -11.85
C ALA A 173 12.80 -4.88 -11.67
N PHE A 174 11.86 -5.61 -11.06
CA PHE A 174 10.56 -5.06 -10.69
C PHE A 174 10.72 -3.91 -9.69
N THR A 175 11.47 -4.12 -8.59
CA THR A 175 11.68 -3.09 -7.56
C THR A 175 12.37 -1.86 -8.13
N ALA A 176 13.35 -2.00 -9.00
CA ALA A 176 14.02 -0.88 -9.65
C ALA A 176 13.04 -0.04 -10.50
N ALA A 177 12.19 -0.71 -11.29
CA ALA A 177 11.18 -0.04 -12.11
C ALA A 177 10.11 0.64 -11.24
N HIS A 178 9.63 -0.05 -10.22
CA HIS A 178 8.71 0.47 -9.21
C HIS A 178 9.27 1.72 -8.54
N SER A 179 10.53 1.69 -8.10
CA SER A 179 11.25 2.82 -7.49
C SER A 179 11.28 4.03 -8.41
N LEU A 180 11.57 3.80 -9.71
CA LEU A 180 11.65 4.87 -10.69
C LEU A 180 10.32 5.62 -10.84
N THR A 181 9.23 4.90 -11.08
CA THR A 181 7.92 5.53 -11.28
C THR A 181 7.33 6.09 -10.00
N LEU A 182 7.57 5.45 -8.85
CA LEU A 182 7.22 5.97 -7.54
C LEU A 182 7.93 7.31 -7.27
N ALA A 183 9.24 7.39 -7.53
CA ALA A 183 10.01 8.63 -7.38
C ALA A 183 9.51 9.73 -8.33
N CYS A 184 9.29 9.42 -9.61
CA CYS A 184 8.74 10.37 -10.57
C CYS A 184 7.37 10.90 -10.13
N SER A 185 6.52 10.06 -9.57
CA SER A 185 5.21 10.48 -9.10
C SER A 185 5.27 11.25 -7.77
N ALA A 186 6.15 10.86 -6.84
CA ALA A 186 6.39 11.60 -5.60
C ALA A 186 6.88 13.02 -5.87
N LEU A 187 7.76 13.18 -6.86
CA LEU A 187 8.27 14.48 -7.33
C LEU A 187 7.25 15.27 -8.18
N GLY A 188 6.06 14.75 -8.43
CA GLY A 188 5.04 15.42 -9.23
C GLY A 188 5.28 15.41 -10.75
N LEU A 189 6.31 14.69 -11.22
CA LEU A 189 6.65 14.58 -12.64
C LEU A 189 5.64 13.69 -13.41
N LEU A 190 4.98 12.78 -12.70
CA LEU A 190 3.96 11.88 -13.24
C LEU A 190 2.73 11.93 -12.35
N THR A 191 1.59 12.29 -12.92
CA THR A 191 0.29 12.27 -12.25
C THR A 191 -0.70 11.50 -13.12
N LEU A 192 -1.11 10.33 -12.65
CA LEU A 192 -2.08 9.48 -13.34
C LEU A 192 -3.30 9.25 -12.45
N ARG A 193 -4.45 9.03 -13.07
CA ARG A 193 -5.68 8.65 -12.37
C ARG A 193 -5.54 7.21 -11.83
N SER A 194 -5.95 6.97 -10.57
CA SER A 194 -5.85 5.65 -9.94
C SER A 194 -6.58 4.52 -10.68
N PRO A 195 -7.84 4.66 -11.14
CA PRO A 195 -8.57 3.54 -11.72
C PRO A 195 -7.91 2.88 -12.95
N PRO A 196 -7.38 3.62 -13.94
CA PRO A 196 -6.63 3.00 -15.06
C PRO A 196 -5.35 2.29 -14.62
N VAL A 197 -4.63 2.85 -13.66
CA VAL A 197 -3.40 2.26 -13.12
C VAL A 197 -3.73 0.94 -12.42
N GLU A 198 -4.72 0.95 -11.53
CA GLU A 198 -5.16 -0.23 -10.79
C GLU A 198 -5.69 -1.34 -11.71
N ALA A 199 -6.45 -0.98 -12.76
CA ALA A 199 -6.91 -1.93 -13.78
C ALA A 199 -5.72 -2.61 -14.48
N THR A 200 -4.67 -1.83 -14.80
CA THR A 200 -3.45 -2.34 -15.46
C THR A 200 -2.61 -3.20 -14.52
N ILE A 201 -2.54 -2.85 -13.23
CA ILE A 201 -1.91 -3.67 -12.19
C ILE A 201 -2.61 -5.04 -12.13
N ALA A 202 -3.92 -5.06 -11.99
CA ALA A 202 -4.68 -6.32 -11.95
C ALA A 202 -4.50 -7.13 -13.25
N LEU A 203 -4.52 -6.49 -14.41
CA LEU A 203 -4.28 -7.16 -15.70
C LEU A 203 -2.87 -7.78 -15.77
N SER A 204 -1.85 -7.12 -15.19
CA SER A 204 -0.47 -7.66 -15.16
C SER A 204 -0.41 -9.00 -14.43
N ILE A 205 -1.17 -9.14 -13.33
CA ILE A 205 -1.27 -10.38 -12.55
C ILE A 205 -1.94 -11.48 -13.40
N VAL A 206 -3.03 -11.15 -14.10
CA VAL A 206 -3.69 -12.10 -15.04
C VAL A 206 -2.71 -12.61 -16.08
N LEU A 207 -1.94 -11.69 -16.71
CA LEU A 207 -1.01 -12.05 -17.77
C LEU A 207 0.11 -12.96 -17.25
N VAL A 208 0.72 -12.65 -16.10
CA VAL A 208 1.78 -13.48 -15.52
C VAL A 208 1.22 -14.85 -15.07
N ALA A 209 0.03 -14.90 -14.47
CA ALA A 209 -0.60 -16.15 -14.07
C ALA A 209 -0.96 -17.03 -15.28
N ALA A 210 -1.51 -16.44 -16.35
CA ALA A 210 -1.80 -17.14 -17.60
C ALA A 210 -0.52 -17.68 -18.24
N GLU A 211 0.54 -16.88 -18.26
CA GLU A 211 1.84 -17.24 -18.79
C GLU A 211 2.46 -18.43 -18.03
N ALA A 212 2.31 -18.42 -16.69
CA ALA A 212 2.78 -19.52 -15.85
C ALA A 212 2.02 -20.84 -16.09
N LEU A 213 0.76 -20.77 -16.56
CA LEU A 213 -0.03 -21.95 -16.94
C LEU A 213 0.42 -22.58 -18.27
N HIS A 214 0.93 -21.77 -19.21
CA HIS A 214 1.32 -22.23 -20.53
C HIS A 214 2.75 -22.79 -20.51
N GLY A 215 2.95 -23.94 -21.16
CA GLY A 215 4.28 -24.59 -21.26
C GLY A 215 5.13 -24.14 -22.43
N ARG A 216 4.72 -23.08 -23.16
CA ARG A 216 5.42 -22.61 -24.36
C ARG A 216 6.56 -21.65 -24.01
N GLU A 217 7.61 -21.61 -24.83
CA GLU A 217 8.67 -20.62 -24.75
C GLU A 217 8.13 -19.26 -25.22
N THR A 218 7.96 -18.37 -24.28
CA THR A 218 7.43 -17.01 -24.51
C THR A 218 8.41 -15.95 -24.05
N LEU A 219 8.13 -14.68 -24.34
CA LEU A 219 8.92 -13.55 -23.91
C LEU A 219 9.09 -13.53 -22.38
N ALA A 220 8.00 -13.78 -21.64
CA ALA A 220 8.02 -13.78 -20.18
C ALA A 220 8.89 -14.90 -19.58
N ARG A 221 8.95 -16.06 -20.22
CA ARG A 221 9.86 -17.13 -19.80
C ARG A 221 11.30 -16.90 -20.21
N ARG A 222 11.51 -16.31 -21.39
CA ARG A 222 12.85 -16.03 -21.92
C ARG A 222 13.50 -14.85 -21.19
N TRP A 223 12.73 -13.78 -20.92
CA TRP A 223 13.16 -12.52 -20.34
C TRP A 223 12.28 -12.07 -19.17
N PRO A 224 12.17 -12.87 -18.09
CA PRO A 224 11.27 -12.56 -17.00
C PRO A 224 11.60 -11.24 -16.29
N ALA A 225 12.88 -10.88 -16.18
CA ALA A 225 13.30 -9.61 -15.61
C ALA A 225 12.83 -8.40 -16.43
N LEU A 226 12.81 -8.50 -17.75
CA LEU A 226 12.29 -7.43 -18.62
C LEU A 226 10.78 -7.25 -18.42
N VAL A 227 10.04 -8.36 -18.40
CA VAL A 227 8.58 -8.32 -18.18
C VAL A 227 8.23 -7.79 -16.79
N ALA A 228 8.97 -8.23 -15.77
CA ALA A 228 8.81 -7.73 -14.41
C ALA A 228 9.15 -6.23 -14.30
N PHE A 229 10.18 -5.77 -14.99
CA PHE A 229 10.52 -4.36 -15.07
C PHE A 229 9.37 -3.54 -15.66
N LEU A 230 8.80 -3.94 -16.80
CA LEU A 230 7.68 -3.23 -17.42
C LEU A 230 6.44 -3.17 -16.50
N PHE A 231 6.13 -4.25 -15.82
CA PHE A 231 5.03 -4.24 -14.85
C PHE A 231 5.36 -3.47 -13.57
N GLY A 232 6.61 -3.48 -13.14
CA GLY A 232 7.08 -2.66 -12.01
C GLY A 232 6.86 -1.17 -12.24
N LEU A 233 7.05 -0.67 -13.49
CA LEU A 233 6.74 0.72 -13.84
C LEU A 233 5.28 1.08 -13.56
N VAL A 234 4.36 0.17 -13.84
CA VAL A 234 2.92 0.40 -13.60
C VAL A 234 2.59 0.32 -12.11
N HIS A 235 3.13 -0.68 -11.40
CA HIS A 235 2.87 -0.88 -9.98
C HIS A 235 3.35 0.30 -9.13
N GLY A 236 4.50 0.90 -9.45
CA GLY A 236 5.01 2.08 -8.74
C GLY A 236 4.11 3.32 -8.86
N LEU A 237 3.33 3.42 -9.92
CA LEU A 237 2.34 4.49 -10.09
C LEU A 237 1.10 4.30 -9.20
N GLY A 238 0.75 3.05 -8.87
CA GLY A 238 -0.42 2.74 -8.05
C GLY A 238 -0.29 3.18 -6.59
N PHE A 239 0.92 3.18 -6.04
CA PHE A 239 1.17 3.55 -4.65
C PHE A 239 1.55 5.04 -4.45
N ALA A 240 1.81 5.74 -5.52
CA ALA A 240 2.30 7.12 -5.46
C ALA A 240 1.31 8.08 -4.79
N GLY A 241 0.02 7.87 -4.96
CA GLY A 241 -1.04 8.61 -4.26
C GLY A 241 -0.96 8.41 -2.75
N ALA A 242 -1.00 7.15 -2.31
CA ALA A 242 -0.91 6.79 -0.91
C ALA A 242 0.37 7.31 -0.23
N LEU A 243 1.51 7.25 -0.93
CA LEU A 243 2.77 7.74 -0.38
C LEU A 243 2.79 9.27 -0.19
N LYS A 244 2.14 10.04 -1.08
CA LYS A 244 1.94 11.48 -0.89
C LYS A 244 1.05 11.78 0.31
N GLU A 245 0.05 10.94 0.56
CA GLU A 245 -0.87 11.06 1.68
C GLU A 245 -0.23 10.69 3.02
N ILE A 246 0.69 9.70 3.03
CA ILE A 246 1.49 9.33 4.21
C ILE A 246 2.40 10.49 4.65
N GLY A 247 2.70 11.42 3.73
CA GLY A 247 3.61 12.54 3.95
C GLY A 247 5.06 12.13 3.71
N LEU A 248 5.69 12.78 2.75
CA LEU A 248 7.12 12.58 2.47
C LEU A 248 7.92 13.64 3.22
N PRO A 249 9.02 13.31 3.90
CA PRO A 249 9.87 14.29 4.57
C PRO A 249 10.61 15.13 3.51
N ASP A 250 10.35 16.44 3.47
CA ASP A 250 10.91 17.33 2.45
C ASP A 250 12.45 17.31 2.43
N HIS A 251 13.08 17.31 3.62
CA HIS A 251 14.53 17.32 3.74
C HIS A 251 15.21 15.96 3.50
N HIS A 252 14.49 14.83 3.60
CA HIS A 252 15.03 13.48 3.48
C HIS A 252 14.29 12.61 2.48
N LEU A 253 13.66 13.22 1.46
CA LEU A 253 12.85 12.55 0.45
C LEU A 253 13.59 11.38 -0.22
N PHE A 254 14.85 11.61 -0.62
CA PHE A 254 15.66 10.56 -1.26
C PHE A 254 15.88 9.36 -0.34
N VAL A 255 16.20 9.60 0.94
CA VAL A 255 16.40 8.53 1.93
C VAL A 255 15.09 7.76 2.14
N ALA A 256 13.96 8.45 2.30
CA ALA A 256 12.66 7.85 2.47
C ALA A 256 12.28 6.95 1.28
N LEU A 257 12.41 7.45 0.05
CA LEU A 257 12.09 6.68 -1.16
C LEU A 257 13.04 5.48 -1.36
N LEU A 258 14.33 5.67 -1.13
CA LEU A 258 15.31 4.58 -1.24
C LEU A 258 15.03 3.47 -0.23
N THR A 259 14.86 3.84 1.05
CA THR A 259 14.67 2.85 2.12
C THR A 259 13.29 2.19 2.06
N PHE A 260 12.25 2.90 1.60
CA PHE A 260 10.97 2.29 1.26
C PHE A 260 11.14 1.16 0.23
N ASN A 261 11.86 1.42 -0.88
CA ASN A 261 12.07 0.41 -1.91
C ASN A 261 12.98 -0.75 -1.47
N VAL A 262 13.94 -0.49 -0.57
CA VAL A 262 14.66 -1.57 0.12
C VAL A 262 13.68 -2.44 0.93
N GLY A 263 12.74 -1.83 1.64
CA GLY A 263 11.66 -2.51 2.34
C GLY A 263 10.78 -3.34 1.39
N VAL A 264 10.41 -2.79 0.26
CA VAL A 264 9.65 -3.50 -0.81
C VAL A 264 10.40 -4.77 -1.25
N GLU A 265 11.69 -4.68 -1.55
CA GLU A 265 12.49 -5.83 -1.96
C GLU A 265 12.60 -6.88 -0.84
N ILE A 266 12.81 -6.45 0.40
CA ILE A 266 12.81 -7.34 1.57
C ILE A 266 11.46 -8.06 1.70
N GLY A 267 10.34 -7.35 1.60
CA GLY A 267 9.00 -7.92 1.68
C GLY A 267 8.74 -8.98 0.60
N GLN A 268 9.17 -8.73 -0.63
CA GLN A 268 9.10 -9.70 -1.73
C GLN A 268 9.97 -10.93 -1.46
N LEU A 269 11.19 -10.76 -0.98
CA LEU A 269 12.08 -11.87 -0.64
C LEU A 269 11.54 -12.69 0.55
N LEU A 270 10.91 -12.05 1.54
CA LEU A 270 10.23 -12.74 2.64
C LEU A 270 9.06 -13.59 2.11
N THR A 271 8.26 -13.04 1.19
CA THR A 271 7.16 -13.77 0.53
C THR A 271 7.67 -15.01 -0.22
N VAL A 272 8.75 -14.85 -1.00
CA VAL A 272 9.39 -15.96 -1.73
C VAL A 272 10.00 -16.98 -0.75
N GLY A 273 10.65 -16.51 0.32
CA GLY A 273 11.22 -17.37 1.37
C GLY A 273 10.15 -18.20 2.07
N LEU A 274 9.02 -17.60 2.43
CA LEU A 274 7.88 -18.29 3.02
C LEU A 274 7.29 -19.32 2.04
N ALA A 275 7.11 -18.95 0.77
CA ALA A 275 6.63 -19.86 -0.26
C ALA A 275 7.60 -21.05 -0.46
N ALA A 276 8.93 -20.80 -0.43
CA ALA A 276 9.94 -21.84 -0.50
C ALA A 276 9.90 -22.79 0.70
N LEU A 277 9.69 -22.26 1.90
CA LEU A 277 9.53 -23.05 3.12
C LEU A 277 8.28 -23.95 3.03
N LEU A 278 7.14 -23.36 2.66
CA LEU A 278 5.89 -24.10 2.48
C LEU A 278 6.03 -25.18 1.40
N TRP A 279 6.69 -24.88 0.29
CA TRP A 279 6.99 -25.85 -0.76
C TRP A 279 7.83 -27.02 -0.24
N ARG A 280 8.90 -26.77 0.51
CA ARG A 280 9.74 -27.81 1.11
C ARG A 280 8.97 -28.69 2.08
N LEU A 281 8.14 -28.08 2.94
CA LEU A 281 7.32 -28.83 3.91
C LEU A 281 6.27 -29.70 3.23
N SER A 282 5.71 -29.22 2.11
CA SER A 282 4.68 -29.92 1.34
C SER A 282 5.26 -30.90 0.30
N ALA A 283 6.59 -30.94 0.08
CA ALA A 283 7.25 -31.76 -0.94
C ALA A 283 7.00 -33.28 -0.80
N ARG A 284 6.56 -33.72 0.38
CA ARG A 284 6.17 -35.13 0.64
C ARG A 284 4.78 -35.49 0.12
N TRP A 285 4.00 -34.54 -0.37
CA TRP A 285 2.61 -34.76 -0.80
C TRP A 285 2.52 -34.84 -2.32
N PRO A 286 1.99 -35.96 -2.89
CA PRO A 286 2.05 -36.24 -4.33
C PRO A 286 1.16 -35.35 -5.22
N ARG A 287 0.46 -34.38 -4.66
CA ARG A 287 -0.54 -33.52 -5.37
C ARG A 287 -0.05 -32.13 -5.74
N LEU A 288 1.23 -31.85 -5.65
CA LEU A 288 1.80 -30.50 -5.85
C LEU A 288 1.55 -29.90 -7.25
N ALA A 289 1.57 -30.71 -8.30
CA ALA A 289 1.29 -30.22 -9.66
C ALA A 289 -0.15 -29.70 -9.81
N ALA A 290 -1.12 -30.42 -9.20
CA ALA A 290 -2.51 -29.97 -9.20
C ALA A 290 -2.69 -28.70 -8.36
N ALA A 291 -1.97 -28.59 -7.24
CA ALA A 291 -2.00 -27.40 -6.38
C ALA A 291 -1.47 -26.17 -7.12
N ARG A 292 -0.33 -26.29 -7.84
CA ARG A 292 0.23 -25.20 -8.66
C ARG A 292 -0.79 -24.67 -9.68
N THR A 293 -1.41 -25.57 -10.43
CA THR A 293 -2.40 -25.21 -11.43
C THR A 293 -3.63 -24.55 -10.79
N ALA A 294 -4.14 -25.10 -9.68
CA ALA A 294 -5.26 -24.53 -8.95
C ALA A 294 -4.95 -23.12 -8.42
N THR A 295 -3.76 -22.92 -7.86
CA THR A 295 -3.31 -21.59 -7.38
C THR A 295 -3.27 -20.57 -8.52
N LEU A 296 -2.70 -20.91 -9.68
CA LEU A 296 -2.64 -20.01 -10.83
C LEU A 296 -4.03 -19.66 -11.38
N TYR A 297 -4.96 -20.61 -11.42
CA TYR A 297 -6.35 -20.33 -11.80
C TYR A 297 -7.04 -19.42 -10.76
N ALA A 298 -6.81 -19.64 -9.46
CA ALA A 298 -7.38 -18.80 -8.42
C ALA A 298 -6.85 -17.37 -8.52
N ILE A 299 -5.52 -17.19 -8.63
CA ILE A 299 -4.88 -15.88 -8.80
C ILE A 299 -5.42 -15.17 -10.05
N GLY A 300 -5.40 -15.86 -11.19
CA GLY A 300 -5.86 -15.27 -12.46
C GLY A 300 -7.33 -14.88 -12.44
N SER A 301 -8.20 -15.67 -11.78
CA SER A 301 -9.63 -15.36 -11.66
C SER A 301 -9.89 -14.15 -10.75
N VAL A 302 -9.22 -14.06 -9.60
CA VAL A 302 -9.33 -12.91 -8.69
C VAL A 302 -8.84 -11.64 -9.37
N ALA A 303 -7.67 -11.70 -10.00
CA ALA A 303 -7.10 -10.55 -10.69
C ALA A 303 -7.96 -10.11 -11.91
N ALA A 304 -8.53 -11.06 -12.67
CA ALA A 304 -9.44 -10.74 -13.76
C ALA A 304 -10.72 -10.05 -13.26
N TYR A 305 -11.27 -10.51 -12.15
CA TYR A 305 -12.42 -9.87 -11.50
C TYR A 305 -12.08 -8.43 -11.06
N TRP A 306 -10.94 -8.23 -10.43
CA TRP A 306 -10.51 -6.87 -10.04
C TRP A 306 -10.28 -5.96 -11.24
N SER A 307 -9.61 -6.47 -12.30
CA SER A 307 -9.42 -5.70 -13.53
C SER A 307 -10.76 -5.25 -14.12
N TRP A 308 -11.74 -6.16 -14.16
CA TRP A 308 -13.10 -5.85 -14.63
C TRP A 308 -13.77 -4.76 -13.80
N LEU A 309 -13.72 -4.85 -12.46
CA LEU A 309 -14.30 -3.84 -11.57
C LEU A 309 -13.70 -2.46 -11.79
N ARG A 310 -12.35 -2.39 -11.95
CA ARG A 310 -11.66 -1.11 -12.20
C ARG A 310 -12.00 -0.53 -13.58
N VAL A 311 -12.09 -1.38 -14.59
CA VAL A 311 -12.54 -0.95 -15.95
C VAL A 311 -13.98 -0.46 -15.91
N ALA A 312 -14.88 -1.14 -15.21
CA ALA A 312 -16.26 -0.69 -15.04
C ALA A 312 -16.33 0.69 -14.35
N ALA A 313 -15.50 0.93 -13.33
CA ALA A 313 -15.41 2.23 -12.65
C ALA A 313 -14.81 3.36 -13.52
N ILE A 314 -14.14 3.05 -14.63
CA ILE A 314 -13.64 4.06 -15.61
C ILE A 314 -14.74 4.48 -16.58
N VAL A 315 -15.62 3.55 -16.93
CA VAL A 315 -16.63 3.74 -18.00
C VAL A 315 -17.97 4.22 -17.44
N GLY A 316 -18.32 3.88 -16.20
CA GLY A 316 -19.55 4.29 -15.51
C GLY A 316 -19.36 5.51 -14.68
#